data_16a73c39273aa73e2563d42c1f9c482e
#
_entry.id   16a73c39273aa73e2563d42c1f9c482e
#
_cell.length_a   1.000
_cell.length_b   1.000
_cell.length_c   1.000
_cell.angle_alpha   90.00
_cell.angle_beta   90.00
_cell.angle_gamma   90.00
#
_symmetry.space_group_name_H-M   'P 1'
#
loop_
_entity.id
_entity.type
_entity.pdbx_description
1 polymer ?
#
loop_
_entity_poly.entity_id
_entity_poly.type
_entity_poly.pdbx_seq_one_letter_code
_entity_poly.pdbx_strand_id
1 'polypeptide(L)'
;MGTPIRWFAFNLFILVALALDLGVFHRKAHKIRLKEAGLWSALWITLATVFGIGVWHWFGEQRGLEYFTGYLIEKALSVDNLFVFLVIFRVYQVEERVQHRVLAWGIIGALIMRGIMIAAGAGLISRFQWVLPLFGVFLVYTGLHMLWTKERDVRYEKNLLFKFANRHLRVTKSYEGERFLIKEDGRRFVTPLFLVLLIVEITDATFAIDSIPAIFGITRDAFIVYTSNVFAILGLRALYFLLADLLEYFRYLRIGLAAVLIFIGGKMAADPWAHIAITISLGIVAGLLMLALLFSVLWRRKSRG
;
A
#
# COMPACT_ATOMS: atom_id res chain seq x y z
N MET A 1 21.53 0.95 -9.26
CA MET A 1 21.97 0.54 -7.90
C MET A 1 21.85 -0.97 -7.62
N GLY A 2 20.94 -1.68 -8.20
CA GLY A 2 20.59 -3.06 -7.86
C GLY A 2 21.58 -4.10 -8.45
N THR A 3 22.71 -4.39 -7.79
CA THR A 3 23.48 -5.60 -8.11
C THR A 3 22.71 -6.84 -7.62
N PRO A 4 22.87 -8.03 -8.24
CA PRO A 4 22.20 -9.26 -7.80
C PRO A 4 22.37 -9.55 -6.31
N ILE A 5 23.55 -9.27 -5.76
CA ILE A 5 23.85 -9.46 -4.34
C ILE A 5 22.98 -8.55 -3.46
N ARG A 6 22.77 -7.28 -3.84
CA ARG A 6 21.94 -6.35 -3.07
C ARG A 6 20.46 -6.73 -3.12
N TRP A 7 19.98 -7.17 -4.29
CA TRP A 7 18.65 -7.72 -4.43
C TRP A 7 18.44 -8.93 -3.53
N PHE A 8 19.39 -9.86 -3.54
CA PHE A 8 19.34 -11.05 -2.69
C PHE A 8 19.39 -10.68 -1.20
N ALA A 9 20.35 -9.85 -0.78
CA ALA A 9 20.50 -9.44 0.61
C ALA A 9 19.27 -8.70 1.14
N PHE A 10 18.69 -7.79 0.33
CA PHE A 10 17.47 -7.08 0.69
C PHE A 10 16.28 -8.03 0.86
N ASN A 11 16.03 -8.90 -0.13
CA ASN A 11 14.92 -9.84 -0.04
C ASN A 11 15.09 -10.82 1.12
N LEU A 12 16.31 -11.30 1.38
CA LEU A 12 16.60 -12.14 2.53
C LEU A 12 16.30 -11.41 3.85
N PHE A 13 16.74 -10.16 3.97
CA PHE A 13 16.43 -9.32 5.13
C PHE A 13 14.92 -9.19 5.33
N ILE A 14 14.16 -8.89 4.28
CA ILE A 14 12.70 -8.74 4.34
C ILE A 14 12.02 -10.05 4.74
N LEU A 15 12.45 -11.18 4.15
CA LEU A 15 11.91 -12.51 4.52
C LEU A 15 12.16 -12.85 5.98
N VAL A 16 13.37 -12.59 6.49
CA VAL A 16 13.69 -12.79 7.91
C VAL A 16 12.86 -11.87 8.79
N ALA A 17 12.73 -10.59 8.45
CA ALA A 17 11.95 -9.62 9.20
C ALA A 17 10.46 -9.99 9.23
N LEU A 18 9.89 -10.44 8.10
CA LEU A 18 8.52 -10.96 8.04
C LEU A 18 8.34 -12.26 8.84
N ALA A 19 9.29 -13.18 8.75
CA ALA A 19 9.25 -14.42 9.52
C ALA A 19 9.27 -14.15 11.03
N LEU A 20 10.03 -13.15 11.48
CA LEU A 20 10.02 -12.70 12.88
C LEU A 20 8.68 -12.04 13.24
N ASP A 21 8.17 -11.13 12.40
CA ASP A 21 6.90 -10.44 12.64
C ASP A 21 5.72 -11.43 12.69
N LEU A 22 5.65 -12.38 11.76
CA LEU A 22 4.56 -13.33 11.66
C LEU A 22 4.73 -14.55 12.58
N GLY A 23 5.97 -15.02 12.76
CA GLY A 23 6.24 -16.31 13.41
C GLY A 23 6.49 -16.22 14.91
N VAL A 24 7.13 -15.15 15.40
CA VAL A 24 7.53 -15.02 16.80
C VAL A 24 6.49 -14.24 17.60
N PHE A 25 6.02 -13.11 17.07
CA PHE A 25 5.22 -12.15 17.82
C PHE A 25 3.71 -12.35 17.69
N HIS A 26 3.23 -13.12 16.70
CA HIS A 26 1.79 -13.30 16.45
C HIS A 26 1.36 -14.76 16.37
N ARG A 27 1.95 -15.62 17.21
CA ARG A 27 1.61 -17.07 17.26
C ARG A 27 0.19 -17.37 17.75
N LYS A 28 -0.45 -16.47 18.49
CA LYS A 28 -1.81 -16.63 19.00
C LYS A 28 -2.68 -15.48 18.53
N ALA A 29 -3.88 -15.81 18.02
CA ALA A 29 -4.89 -14.83 17.70
C ALA A 29 -5.28 -14.08 18.99
N HIS A 30 -4.93 -12.79 19.07
CA HIS A 30 -5.36 -11.90 20.13
C HIS A 30 -5.74 -10.55 19.55
N LYS A 31 -6.56 -9.80 20.25
CA LYS A 31 -6.89 -8.43 19.86
C LYS A 31 -5.66 -7.55 20.07
N ILE A 32 -5.11 -6.99 18.99
CA ILE A 32 -3.94 -6.11 19.02
C ILE A 32 -4.33 -4.80 19.74
N ARG A 33 -3.58 -4.44 20.78
CA ARG A 33 -3.80 -3.19 21.52
C ARG A 33 -3.18 -2.01 20.78
N LEU A 34 -3.79 -0.81 20.91
CA LEU A 34 -3.29 0.43 20.28
C LEU A 34 -1.80 0.71 20.58
N LYS A 35 -1.34 0.46 21.81
CA LYS A 35 0.08 0.62 22.19
C LYS A 35 0.99 -0.33 21.44
N GLU A 36 0.57 -1.57 21.25
CA GLU A 36 1.29 -2.60 20.49
C GLU A 36 1.35 -2.23 19.03
N ALA A 37 0.20 -1.86 18.44
CA ALA A 37 0.13 -1.38 17.05
C ALA A 37 1.01 -0.14 16.82
N GLY A 38 1.02 0.80 17.75
CA GLY A 38 1.87 1.99 17.70
C GLY A 38 3.36 1.64 17.74
N LEU A 39 3.77 0.73 18.64
CA LEU A 39 5.17 0.30 18.76
C LEU A 39 5.65 -0.40 17.47
N TRP A 40 4.86 -1.31 16.92
CA TRP A 40 5.18 -1.99 15.66
C TRP A 40 5.25 -1.03 14.48
N SER A 41 4.31 -0.08 14.40
CA SER A 41 4.35 0.96 13.37
C SER A 41 5.62 1.81 13.49
N ALA A 42 5.98 2.22 14.70
CA ALA A 42 7.21 2.98 14.96
C ALA A 42 8.46 2.17 14.60
N LEU A 43 8.51 0.87 14.92
CA LEU A 43 9.61 -0.02 14.54
C LEU A 43 9.80 -0.08 13.03
N TRP A 44 8.73 -0.31 12.27
CA TRP A 44 8.81 -0.40 10.81
C TRP A 44 9.19 0.93 10.16
N ILE A 45 8.67 2.06 10.68
CA ILE A 45 9.06 3.40 10.22
C ILE A 45 10.55 3.66 10.51
N THR A 46 11.03 3.26 11.69
CA THR A 46 12.44 3.40 12.05
C THR A 46 13.34 2.56 11.15
N LEU A 47 12.99 1.30 10.90
CA LEU A 47 13.74 0.45 9.98
C LEU A 47 13.79 1.02 8.55
N ALA A 48 12.67 1.52 8.04
CA ALA A 48 12.61 2.20 6.75
C ALA A 48 13.50 3.46 6.72
N THR A 49 13.48 4.24 7.79
CA THR A 49 14.29 5.46 7.91
C THR A 49 15.77 5.13 7.98
N VAL A 50 16.16 4.15 8.78
CA VAL A 50 17.57 3.70 8.90
C VAL A 50 18.07 3.18 7.55
N PHE A 51 17.26 2.40 6.84
CA PHE A 51 17.62 1.94 5.48
C PHE A 51 17.77 3.12 4.52
N GLY A 52 16.85 4.10 4.56
CA GLY A 52 16.92 5.30 3.74
C GLY A 52 18.16 6.16 4.02
N ILE A 53 18.55 6.31 5.30
CA ILE A 53 19.81 6.97 5.69
C ILE A 53 21.01 6.18 5.15
N GLY A 54 20.96 4.85 5.18
CA GLY A 54 21.98 3.99 4.55
C GLY A 54 22.07 4.23 3.05
N VAL A 55 20.93 4.32 2.34
CA VAL A 55 20.89 4.66 0.92
C VAL A 55 21.53 6.03 0.66
N TRP A 56 21.20 7.04 1.49
CA TRP A 56 21.77 8.37 1.39
C TRP A 56 23.30 8.33 1.55
N HIS A 57 23.79 7.67 2.58
CA HIS A 57 25.21 7.63 2.90
C HIS A 57 26.05 6.88 1.84
N TRP A 58 25.56 5.73 1.35
CA TRP A 58 26.33 4.88 0.42
C TRP A 58 26.15 5.23 -1.07
N PHE A 59 25.02 5.86 -1.42
CA PHE A 59 24.67 6.12 -2.83
C PHE A 59 24.43 7.60 -3.14
N GLY A 60 24.63 8.45 -2.15
CA GLY A 60 24.55 9.90 -2.28
C GLY A 60 23.16 10.47 -2.03
N GLU A 61 23.13 11.79 -1.88
CA GLU A 61 21.96 12.57 -1.50
C GLU A 61 20.77 12.36 -2.43
N GLN A 62 20.99 12.42 -3.75
CA GLN A 62 19.91 12.26 -4.72
C GLN A 62 19.16 10.94 -4.53
N ARG A 63 19.88 9.82 -4.33
CA ARG A 63 19.29 8.50 -4.15
C ARG A 63 18.57 8.36 -2.82
N GLY A 64 19.11 8.98 -1.79
CA GLY A 64 18.41 9.08 -0.48
C GLY A 64 17.10 9.82 -0.61
N LEU A 65 17.07 10.98 -1.27
CA LEU A 65 15.85 11.77 -1.50
C LEU A 65 14.82 11.02 -2.35
N GLU A 66 15.27 10.31 -3.42
CA GLU A 66 14.40 9.46 -4.24
C GLU A 66 13.73 8.38 -3.40
N TYR A 67 14.49 7.70 -2.53
CA TYR A 67 13.97 6.67 -1.63
C TYR A 67 12.93 7.24 -0.65
N PHE A 68 13.26 8.33 0.05
CA PHE A 68 12.35 8.93 1.04
C PHE A 68 11.08 9.48 0.38
N THR A 69 11.21 10.06 -0.82
CA THR A 69 10.04 10.55 -1.57
C THR A 69 9.14 9.37 -1.97
N GLY A 70 9.71 8.30 -2.53
CA GLY A 70 8.96 7.10 -2.89
C GLY A 70 8.30 6.45 -1.67
N TYR A 71 9.03 6.33 -0.55
CA TYR A 71 8.50 5.80 0.71
C TYR A 71 7.33 6.64 1.25
N LEU A 72 7.45 7.96 1.24
CA LEU A 72 6.42 8.87 1.74
C LEU A 72 5.13 8.78 0.91
N ILE A 73 5.28 8.79 -0.43
CA ILE A 73 4.16 8.66 -1.36
C ILE A 73 3.43 7.33 -1.16
N GLU A 74 4.19 6.22 -1.18
CA GLU A 74 3.60 4.90 -1.01
C GLU A 74 2.98 4.72 0.36
N LYS A 75 3.62 5.23 1.42
CA LYS A 75 3.06 5.17 2.78
C LYS A 75 1.75 5.94 2.88
N ALA A 76 1.67 7.11 2.26
CA ALA A 76 0.46 7.92 2.24
C ALA A 76 -0.68 7.25 1.44
N LEU A 77 -0.38 6.71 0.24
CA LEU A 77 -1.33 5.94 -0.57
C LEU A 77 -1.80 4.67 0.17
N SER A 78 -0.88 4.00 0.86
CA SER A 78 -1.19 2.82 1.66
C SER A 78 -2.16 3.09 2.80
N VAL A 79 -2.15 4.29 3.40
CA VAL A 79 -3.15 4.70 4.41
C VAL A 79 -4.55 4.72 3.79
N ASP A 80 -4.72 5.25 2.58
CA ASP A 80 -6.01 5.24 1.87
C ASP A 80 -6.47 3.79 1.58
N ASN A 81 -5.56 2.90 1.20
CA ASN A 81 -5.86 1.49 0.97
C ASN A 81 -6.41 0.81 2.23
N LEU A 82 -5.91 1.18 3.43
CA LEU A 82 -6.39 0.63 4.70
C LEU A 82 -7.85 0.96 4.97
N PHE A 83 -8.37 2.10 4.51
CA PHE A 83 -9.80 2.41 4.61
C PHE A 83 -10.64 1.39 3.86
N VAL A 84 -10.21 1.02 2.66
CA VAL A 84 -10.92 0.03 1.85
C VAL A 84 -10.89 -1.34 2.52
N PHE A 85 -9.77 -1.73 3.10
CA PHE A 85 -9.68 -2.99 3.86
C PHE A 85 -10.62 -3.01 5.06
N LEU A 86 -10.75 -1.90 5.78
CA LEU A 86 -11.71 -1.78 6.88
C LEU A 86 -13.15 -1.95 6.42
N VAL A 87 -13.51 -1.33 5.29
CA VAL A 87 -14.85 -1.49 4.70
C VAL A 87 -15.06 -2.95 4.27
N ILE A 88 -14.09 -3.59 3.62
CA ILE A 88 -14.15 -5.00 3.25
C ILE A 88 -14.41 -5.86 4.49
N PHE A 89 -13.63 -5.71 5.56
CA PHE A 89 -13.80 -6.52 6.76
C PHE A 89 -15.16 -6.30 7.47
N ARG A 90 -15.68 -5.06 7.44
CA ARG A 90 -17.03 -4.75 7.97
C ARG A 90 -18.13 -5.39 7.13
N VAL A 91 -18.08 -5.25 5.81
CA VAL A 91 -19.09 -5.79 4.88
C VAL A 91 -19.16 -7.31 4.97
N TYR A 92 -17.99 -7.97 5.03
CA TYR A 92 -17.91 -9.42 5.14
C TYR A 92 -17.94 -9.94 6.59
N GLN A 93 -18.18 -9.05 7.57
CA GLN A 93 -18.27 -9.39 9.00
C GLN A 93 -17.10 -10.23 9.51
N VAL A 94 -15.89 -9.90 9.07
CA VAL A 94 -14.67 -10.59 9.49
C VAL A 94 -14.35 -10.24 10.93
N GLU A 95 -14.36 -11.25 11.81
CA GLU A 95 -14.03 -11.06 13.22
C GLU A 95 -12.63 -10.46 13.41
N GLU A 96 -12.49 -9.49 14.32
CA GLU A 96 -11.22 -8.79 14.59
C GLU A 96 -10.03 -9.75 14.83
N ARG A 97 -10.30 -10.88 15.52
CA ARG A 97 -9.29 -11.89 15.84
C ARG A 97 -8.68 -12.60 14.60
N VAL A 98 -9.37 -12.60 13.45
CA VAL A 98 -8.89 -13.26 12.22
C VAL A 98 -8.46 -12.27 11.15
N GLN A 99 -8.73 -10.97 11.31
CA GLN A 99 -8.31 -9.92 10.38
C GLN A 99 -6.78 -9.89 10.23
N HIS A 100 -6.04 -10.08 11.34
CA HIS A 100 -4.58 -10.11 11.31
C HIS A 100 -4.02 -11.18 10.37
N ARG A 101 -4.74 -12.31 10.22
CA ARG A 101 -4.33 -13.40 9.33
C ARG A 101 -4.53 -13.06 7.86
N VAL A 102 -5.66 -12.42 7.54
CA VAL A 102 -5.91 -11.92 6.18
C VAL A 102 -4.86 -10.87 5.80
N LEU A 103 -4.60 -9.92 6.69
CA LEU A 103 -3.58 -8.88 6.46
C LEU A 103 -2.17 -9.47 6.32
N ALA A 104 -1.82 -10.49 7.11
CA ALA A 104 -0.52 -11.15 7.02
C ALA A 104 -0.29 -11.81 5.66
N TRP A 105 -1.27 -12.58 5.18
CA TRP A 105 -1.21 -13.20 3.85
C TRP A 105 -1.32 -12.16 2.74
N GLY A 106 -2.15 -11.11 2.94
CA GLY A 106 -2.25 -9.98 2.05
C GLY A 106 -0.92 -9.27 1.84
N ILE A 107 -0.11 -9.06 2.89
CA ILE A 107 1.23 -8.49 2.75
C ILE A 107 2.13 -9.38 1.89
N ILE A 108 2.09 -10.69 2.07
CA ILE A 108 2.92 -11.61 1.27
C ILE A 108 2.52 -11.56 -0.21
N GLY A 109 1.21 -11.61 -0.50
CA GLY A 109 0.69 -11.50 -1.85
C GLY A 109 1.04 -10.14 -2.49
N ALA A 110 0.82 -9.05 -1.75
CA ALA A 110 1.16 -7.69 -2.18
C ALA A 110 2.65 -7.56 -2.52
N LEU A 111 3.57 -8.10 -1.71
CA LEU A 111 5.01 -8.06 -1.99
C LEU A 111 5.38 -8.77 -3.29
N ILE A 112 4.82 -9.95 -3.53
CA ILE A 112 5.05 -10.72 -4.75
C ILE A 112 4.51 -9.97 -5.95
N MET A 113 3.25 -9.54 -5.88
CA MET A 113 2.57 -8.86 -6.98
C MET A 113 3.26 -7.54 -7.34
N ARG A 114 3.59 -6.70 -6.33
CA ARG A 114 4.28 -5.42 -6.56
C ARG A 114 5.70 -5.65 -7.08
N GLY A 115 6.40 -6.69 -6.62
CA GLY A 115 7.69 -7.07 -7.19
C GLY A 115 7.59 -7.36 -8.69
N ILE A 116 6.58 -8.14 -9.11
CA ILE A 116 6.30 -8.44 -10.53
C ILE A 116 5.95 -7.16 -11.29
N MET A 117 5.04 -6.33 -10.77
CA MET A 117 4.61 -5.09 -11.43
C MET A 117 5.75 -4.07 -11.55
N ILE A 118 6.61 -3.93 -10.54
CA ILE A 118 7.78 -3.06 -10.59
C ILE A 118 8.79 -3.57 -11.62
N ALA A 119 9.06 -4.88 -11.65
CA ALA A 119 9.94 -5.47 -12.65
C ALA A 119 9.39 -5.27 -14.09
N ALA A 120 8.10 -5.50 -14.29
CA ALA A 120 7.43 -5.26 -15.57
C ALA A 120 7.46 -3.77 -15.96
N GLY A 121 7.15 -2.86 -15.02
CA GLY A 121 7.17 -1.41 -15.23
C GLY A 121 8.58 -0.90 -15.56
N ALA A 122 9.60 -1.35 -14.81
CA ALA A 122 10.99 -1.02 -15.09
C ALA A 122 11.43 -1.52 -16.48
N GLY A 123 11.06 -2.76 -16.85
CA GLY A 123 11.31 -3.33 -18.17
C GLY A 123 10.63 -2.54 -19.29
N LEU A 124 9.37 -2.11 -19.06
CA LEU A 124 8.61 -1.32 -20.01
C LEU A 124 9.22 0.06 -20.23
N ILE A 125 9.53 0.78 -19.14
CA ILE A 125 10.13 2.12 -19.20
C ILE A 125 11.53 2.08 -19.82
N SER A 126 12.32 1.03 -19.56
CA SER A 126 13.67 0.90 -20.16
C SER A 126 13.64 0.70 -21.67
N ARG A 127 12.58 0.06 -22.20
CA ARG A 127 12.41 -0.16 -23.64
C ARG A 127 11.69 0.97 -24.36
N PHE A 128 10.74 1.62 -23.68
CA PHE A 128 9.82 2.59 -24.27
C PHE A 128 9.76 3.86 -23.41
N GLN A 129 10.64 4.82 -23.67
CA GLN A 129 10.72 6.06 -22.87
C GLN A 129 9.43 6.90 -22.93
N TRP A 130 8.63 6.79 -24.01
CA TRP A 130 7.35 7.48 -24.15
C TRP A 130 6.27 6.98 -23.16
N VAL A 131 6.48 5.84 -22.55
CA VAL A 131 5.55 5.29 -21.52
C VAL A 131 5.52 6.18 -20.28
N LEU A 132 6.63 6.85 -19.95
CA LEU A 132 6.70 7.68 -18.75
C LEU A 132 5.73 8.89 -18.81
N PRO A 133 5.72 9.73 -19.89
CA PRO A 133 4.69 10.76 -20.06
C PRO A 133 3.27 10.21 -20.08
N LEU A 134 3.05 9.02 -20.67
CA LEU A 134 1.74 8.38 -20.66
C LEU A 134 1.28 8.04 -19.24
N PHE A 135 2.17 7.49 -18.42
CA PHE A 135 1.89 7.28 -16.99
C PHE A 135 1.62 8.61 -16.29
N GLY A 136 2.31 9.68 -16.65
CA GLY A 136 2.04 11.01 -16.12
C GLY A 136 0.60 11.47 -16.40
N VAL A 137 0.14 11.36 -17.63
CA VAL A 137 -1.25 11.69 -18.01
C VAL A 137 -2.24 10.81 -17.26
N PHE A 138 -1.97 9.51 -17.15
CA PHE A 138 -2.79 8.57 -16.39
C PHE A 138 -2.91 8.96 -14.91
N LEU A 139 -1.81 9.35 -14.26
CA LEU A 139 -1.82 9.80 -12.87
C LEU A 139 -2.60 11.12 -12.68
N VAL A 140 -2.48 12.07 -13.61
CA VAL A 140 -3.30 13.29 -13.57
C VAL A 140 -4.78 12.93 -13.68
N TYR A 141 -5.15 12.05 -14.61
CA TYR A 141 -6.53 11.57 -14.74
C TYR A 141 -7.02 10.91 -13.45
N THR A 142 -6.23 10.00 -12.88
CA THR A 142 -6.57 9.32 -11.61
C THR A 142 -6.76 10.31 -10.46
N GLY A 143 -5.83 11.27 -10.30
CA GLY A 143 -5.93 12.29 -9.28
C GLY A 143 -7.18 13.18 -9.44
N LEU A 144 -7.49 13.62 -10.65
CA LEU A 144 -8.72 14.37 -10.94
C LEU A 144 -9.97 13.52 -10.69
N HIS A 145 -10.00 12.29 -11.16
CA HIS A 145 -11.09 11.35 -10.93
C HIS A 145 -11.34 11.13 -9.44
N MET A 146 -10.27 11.03 -8.64
CA MET A 146 -10.33 10.88 -7.20
C MET A 146 -10.99 12.09 -6.51
N LEU A 147 -10.81 13.32 -7.04
CA LEU A 147 -11.47 14.53 -6.52
C LEU A 147 -12.96 14.58 -6.85
N TRP A 148 -13.36 14.12 -8.03
CA TRP A 148 -14.76 14.20 -8.48
C TRP A 148 -15.63 13.03 -8.04
N THR A 149 -15.04 11.88 -7.78
CA THR A 149 -15.80 10.70 -7.35
C THR A 149 -16.01 10.77 -5.84
N LYS A 150 -17.28 10.97 -5.41
CA LYS A 150 -17.64 10.78 -4.01
C LYS A 150 -17.36 9.35 -3.60
N GLU A 151 -17.07 9.11 -2.32
CA GLU A 151 -17.02 7.75 -1.75
C GLU A 151 -18.30 7.04 -2.17
N ARG A 152 -18.20 6.19 -3.19
CA ARG A 152 -19.30 5.30 -3.52
C ARG A 152 -19.31 4.26 -2.42
N ASP A 153 -20.49 4.02 -1.85
CA ASP A 153 -20.78 2.77 -1.16
C ASP A 153 -20.32 1.66 -2.12
N VAL A 154 -19.17 1.09 -1.84
CA VAL A 154 -18.66 0.00 -2.66
C VAL A 154 -19.59 -1.17 -2.36
N ARG A 155 -20.58 -1.38 -3.21
CA ARG A 155 -21.52 -2.50 -3.12
C ARG A 155 -20.77 -3.78 -3.47
N TYR A 156 -20.01 -4.30 -2.52
CA TYR A 156 -19.24 -5.53 -2.65
C TYR A 156 -20.12 -6.76 -2.92
N GLU A 157 -21.43 -6.70 -2.54
CA GLU A 157 -22.41 -7.75 -2.84
C GLU A 157 -22.61 -8.04 -4.33
N LYS A 158 -22.32 -7.06 -5.20
CA LYS A 158 -22.35 -7.22 -6.68
C LYS A 158 -20.99 -7.54 -7.28
N ASN A 159 -20.00 -7.84 -6.47
CA ASN A 159 -18.66 -8.08 -6.99
C ASN A 159 -18.67 -9.34 -7.88
N LEU A 160 -18.34 -9.15 -9.15
CA LEU A 160 -18.24 -10.21 -10.15
C LEU A 160 -17.33 -11.34 -9.67
N LEU A 161 -16.32 -11.01 -8.87
CA LEU A 161 -15.39 -11.96 -8.28
C LEU A 161 -16.05 -12.90 -7.28
N PHE A 162 -16.93 -12.39 -6.42
CA PHE A 162 -17.67 -13.23 -5.47
C PHE A 162 -18.61 -14.18 -6.22
N LYS A 163 -19.27 -13.69 -7.27
CA LYS A 163 -20.10 -14.52 -8.15
C LYS A 163 -19.27 -15.57 -8.90
N PHE A 164 -18.11 -15.16 -9.42
CA PHE A 164 -17.19 -16.06 -10.12
C PHE A 164 -16.63 -17.13 -9.17
N ALA A 165 -16.17 -16.71 -7.97
CA ALA A 165 -15.66 -17.63 -6.95
C ALA A 165 -16.73 -18.63 -6.51
N ASN A 166 -17.95 -18.18 -6.20
CA ASN A 166 -19.06 -19.07 -5.84
C ASN A 166 -19.48 -20.00 -6.98
N ARG A 167 -19.26 -19.61 -8.23
CA ARG A 167 -19.58 -20.45 -9.39
C ARG A 167 -18.53 -21.54 -9.66
N HIS A 168 -17.26 -21.25 -9.35
CA HIS A 168 -16.14 -22.14 -9.70
C HIS A 168 -15.48 -22.81 -8.50
N LEU A 169 -15.66 -22.27 -7.30
CA LEU A 169 -15.12 -22.80 -6.04
C LEU A 169 -16.25 -23.32 -5.16
N ARG A 170 -15.97 -24.39 -4.45
CA ARG A 170 -16.89 -24.90 -3.42
C ARG A 170 -16.64 -24.08 -2.15
N VAL A 171 -17.49 -23.10 -1.90
CA VAL A 171 -17.37 -22.20 -0.75
C VAL A 171 -18.23 -22.72 0.40
N THR A 172 -17.68 -22.74 1.61
CA THR A 172 -18.43 -23.06 2.83
C THR A 172 -19.42 -21.94 3.17
N LYS A 173 -20.51 -22.27 3.86
CA LYS A 173 -21.54 -21.29 4.26
C LYS A 173 -21.11 -20.41 5.43
N SER A 174 -20.15 -20.86 6.23
CA SER A 174 -19.69 -20.19 7.45
C SER A 174 -18.18 -20.05 7.48
N TYR A 175 -17.72 -19.13 8.33
CA TYR A 175 -16.31 -19.02 8.67
C TYR A 175 -15.89 -20.22 9.51
N GLU A 176 -14.77 -20.85 9.15
CA GLU A 176 -14.20 -21.99 9.85
C GLU A 176 -12.96 -21.57 10.66
N GLY A 177 -13.18 -20.70 11.64
CA GLY A 177 -12.14 -20.08 12.43
C GLY A 177 -11.15 -19.30 11.53
N GLU A 178 -9.85 -19.61 11.64
CA GLU A 178 -8.80 -18.95 10.85
C GLU A 178 -8.44 -19.66 9.54
N ARG A 179 -9.16 -20.72 9.16
CA ARG A 179 -8.79 -21.56 8.02
C ARG A 179 -9.26 -20.95 6.71
N PHE A 180 -8.37 -20.88 5.71
CA PHE A 180 -8.70 -20.50 4.33
C PHE A 180 -9.27 -21.67 3.53
N LEU A 181 -8.78 -22.88 3.81
CA LEU A 181 -9.16 -24.10 3.14
C LEU A 181 -9.52 -25.16 4.21
N ILE A 182 -10.56 -25.90 3.97
CA ILE A 182 -10.95 -27.05 4.78
C ILE A 182 -11.12 -28.29 3.91
N LYS A 183 -11.05 -29.44 4.54
CA LYS A 183 -11.34 -30.73 3.92
C LYS A 183 -12.51 -31.35 4.65
N GLU A 184 -13.61 -31.56 3.95
CA GLU A 184 -14.84 -32.18 4.47
C GLU A 184 -15.23 -33.29 3.51
N ASP A 185 -15.54 -34.49 4.00
CA ASP A 185 -15.87 -35.69 3.22
C ASP A 185 -14.92 -36.00 2.07
N GLY A 186 -13.59 -35.83 2.30
CA GLY A 186 -12.57 -36.06 1.27
C GLY A 186 -12.44 -34.95 0.22
N ARG A 187 -13.32 -33.94 0.24
CA ARG A 187 -13.34 -32.83 -0.73
C ARG A 187 -12.76 -31.56 -0.11
N ARG A 188 -12.09 -30.73 -0.95
CA ARG A 188 -11.55 -29.43 -0.52
C ARG A 188 -12.63 -28.36 -0.71
N PHE A 189 -12.83 -27.56 0.33
CA PHE A 189 -13.68 -26.38 0.32
C PHE A 189 -12.85 -25.14 0.64
N VAL A 190 -13.27 -24.04 0.06
CA VAL A 190 -12.73 -22.70 0.30
C VAL A 190 -13.63 -22.02 1.33
N THR A 191 -13.05 -21.34 2.31
CA THR A 191 -13.84 -20.59 3.31
C THR A 191 -14.13 -19.16 2.82
N PRO A 192 -15.15 -18.48 3.37
CA PRO A 192 -15.39 -17.08 3.11
C PRO A 192 -14.16 -16.19 3.42
N LEU A 193 -13.31 -16.61 4.38
CA LEU A 193 -12.08 -15.89 4.73
C LEU A 193 -11.08 -15.86 3.57
N PHE A 194 -11.00 -16.92 2.78
CA PHE A 194 -10.17 -16.93 1.57
C PHE A 194 -10.72 -15.97 0.50
N LEU A 195 -12.04 -15.86 0.36
CA LEU A 195 -12.63 -14.91 -0.58
C LEU A 195 -12.33 -13.46 -0.15
N VAL A 196 -12.36 -13.18 1.15
CA VAL A 196 -11.97 -11.87 1.68
C VAL A 196 -10.50 -11.60 1.37
N LEU A 197 -9.59 -12.57 1.57
CA LEU A 197 -8.19 -12.43 1.20
C LEU A 197 -8.04 -12.10 -0.30
N LEU A 198 -8.74 -12.82 -1.17
CA LEU A 198 -8.69 -12.59 -2.61
C LEU A 198 -9.17 -11.18 -2.98
N ILE A 199 -10.23 -10.68 -2.33
CA ILE A 199 -10.73 -9.32 -2.56
C ILE A 199 -9.70 -8.28 -2.10
N VAL A 200 -9.06 -8.49 -0.95
CA VAL A 200 -7.99 -7.62 -0.43
C VAL A 200 -6.83 -7.57 -1.43
N GLU A 201 -6.37 -8.73 -1.95
CA GLU A 201 -5.28 -8.82 -2.93
C GLU A 201 -5.60 -8.09 -4.24
N ILE A 202 -6.81 -8.30 -4.79
CA ILE A 202 -7.22 -7.63 -6.03
C ILE A 202 -7.38 -6.13 -5.82
N THR A 203 -7.83 -5.72 -4.66
CA THR A 203 -7.92 -4.32 -4.30
C THR A 203 -6.53 -3.69 -4.20
N ASP A 204 -5.56 -4.37 -3.53
CA ASP A 204 -4.18 -3.88 -3.48
C ASP A 204 -3.53 -3.85 -4.88
N ALA A 205 -3.81 -4.84 -5.74
CA ALA A 205 -3.39 -4.81 -7.14
C ALA A 205 -3.89 -3.56 -7.87
N THR A 206 -5.16 -3.20 -7.65
CA THR A 206 -5.75 -2.03 -8.28
C THR A 206 -5.06 -0.74 -7.82
N PHE A 207 -4.74 -0.63 -6.53
CA PHE A 207 -3.99 0.52 -6.01
C PHE A 207 -2.54 0.55 -6.49
N ALA A 208 -1.91 -0.60 -6.68
CA ALA A 208 -0.55 -0.69 -7.22
C ALA A 208 -0.44 -0.14 -8.66
N ILE A 209 -1.53 -0.18 -9.44
CA ILE A 209 -1.58 0.41 -10.79
C ILE A 209 -1.35 1.93 -10.75
N ASP A 210 -1.81 2.60 -9.70
CA ASP A 210 -1.61 4.04 -9.52
C ASP A 210 -0.30 4.37 -8.80
N SER A 211 0.05 3.60 -7.77
CA SER A 211 1.20 3.91 -6.91
C SER A 211 2.54 3.63 -7.57
N ILE A 212 2.67 2.53 -8.32
CA ILE A 212 3.94 2.16 -8.96
C ILE A 212 4.37 3.20 -10.02
N PRO A 213 3.50 3.63 -10.96
CA PRO A 213 3.82 4.74 -11.85
C PRO A 213 4.20 6.04 -11.12
N ALA A 214 3.52 6.34 -9.99
CA ALA A 214 3.84 7.54 -9.20
C ALA A 214 5.28 7.52 -8.68
N ILE A 215 5.78 6.36 -8.21
CA ILE A 215 7.17 6.24 -7.76
C ILE A 215 8.14 6.28 -8.95
N PHE A 216 7.78 5.71 -10.11
CA PHE A 216 8.58 5.84 -11.33
C PHE A 216 8.67 7.29 -11.82
N GLY A 217 7.73 8.16 -11.47
CA GLY A 217 7.80 9.60 -11.67
C GLY A 217 8.84 10.31 -10.79
N ILE A 218 9.32 9.64 -9.75
CA ILE A 218 10.36 10.16 -8.85
C ILE A 218 11.73 9.62 -9.23
N THR A 219 11.85 8.31 -9.51
CA THR A 219 13.12 7.65 -9.83
C THR A 219 12.91 6.53 -10.85
N ARG A 220 13.91 6.34 -11.73
CA ARG A 220 13.95 5.21 -12.70
C ARG A 220 14.74 4.01 -12.14
N ASP A 221 15.31 4.11 -10.94
CA ASP A 221 16.05 3.01 -10.34
C ASP A 221 15.09 1.99 -9.73
N ALA A 222 14.93 0.85 -10.38
CA ALA A 222 14.02 -0.21 -9.95
C ALA A 222 14.30 -0.71 -8.51
N PHE A 223 15.54 -0.66 -8.04
CA PHE A 223 15.88 -1.06 -6.67
C PHE A 223 15.33 -0.07 -5.65
N ILE A 224 15.41 1.24 -5.93
CA ILE A 224 14.82 2.27 -5.07
C ILE A 224 13.31 2.17 -5.08
N VAL A 225 12.68 2.02 -6.27
CA VAL A 225 11.23 1.84 -6.40
C VAL A 225 10.76 0.65 -5.58
N TYR A 226 11.46 -0.49 -5.70
CA TYR A 226 11.11 -1.72 -4.98
C TYR A 226 11.30 -1.57 -3.47
N THR A 227 12.47 -1.10 -3.02
CA THR A 227 12.79 -1.04 -1.60
C THR A 227 11.92 -0.03 -0.84
N SER A 228 11.65 1.15 -1.42
CA SER A 228 10.75 2.15 -0.82
C SER A 228 9.32 1.63 -0.72
N ASN A 229 8.84 0.92 -1.76
CA ASN A 229 7.52 0.31 -1.79
C ASN A 229 7.40 -0.81 -0.76
N VAL A 230 8.34 -1.73 -0.70
CA VAL A 230 8.36 -2.84 0.26
C VAL A 230 8.33 -2.32 1.70
N PHE A 231 9.18 -1.35 2.06
CA PHE A 231 9.18 -0.78 3.41
C PHE A 231 7.87 -0.04 3.74
N ALA A 232 7.21 0.57 2.77
CA ALA A 232 5.93 1.23 3.00
C ALA A 232 4.81 0.23 3.31
N ILE A 233 4.82 -0.95 2.66
CA ILE A 233 3.86 -2.04 2.90
C ILE A 233 4.13 -2.74 4.23
N LEU A 234 5.40 -2.93 4.57
CA LEU A 234 5.77 -3.47 5.86
C LEU A 234 5.24 -2.55 6.98
N GLY A 235 4.62 -3.13 7.97
CA GLY A 235 3.93 -2.38 9.02
C GLY A 235 2.51 -1.91 8.67
N LEU A 236 1.98 -2.18 7.45
CA LEU A 236 0.57 -1.89 7.13
C LEU A 236 -0.39 -2.58 8.09
N ARG A 237 -0.06 -3.81 8.50
CA ARG A 237 -0.85 -4.54 9.48
C ARG A 237 -0.94 -3.80 10.82
N ALA A 238 0.18 -3.35 11.34
CA ALA A 238 0.22 -2.57 12.58
C ALA A 238 -0.52 -1.23 12.40
N LEU A 239 -0.29 -0.58 11.28
CA LEU A 239 -0.95 0.68 10.94
C LEU A 239 -2.46 0.51 10.79
N TYR A 240 -2.94 -0.62 10.25
CA TYR A 240 -4.36 -0.94 10.15
C TYR A 240 -5.03 -0.90 11.53
N PHE A 241 -4.48 -1.60 12.53
CA PHE A 241 -5.05 -1.61 13.89
C PHE A 241 -4.91 -0.27 14.60
N LEU A 242 -3.86 0.50 14.29
CA LEU A 242 -3.71 1.86 14.81
C LEU A 242 -4.75 2.81 14.22
N LEU A 243 -5.06 2.68 12.94
CA LEU A 243 -5.96 3.59 12.23
C LEU A 243 -7.43 3.18 12.33
N ALA A 244 -7.74 1.92 12.62
CA ALA A 244 -9.12 1.43 12.72
C ALA A 244 -9.99 2.27 13.66
N ASP A 245 -9.41 2.81 14.73
CA ASP A 245 -10.07 3.69 15.71
C ASP A 245 -9.94 5.19 15.35
N LEU A 246 -9.10 5.53 14.36
CA LEU A 246 -8.76 6.92 14.01
C LEU A 246 -9.29 7.36 12.63
N LEU A 247 -10.11 6.55 12.00
CA LEU A 247 -10.58 6.74 10.62
C LEU A 247 -11.17 8.11 10.32
N GLU A 248 -11.93 8.67 11.27
CA GLU A 248 -12.57 9.99 11.12
C GLU A 248 -11.57 11.15 10.96
N TYR A 249 -10.27 10.90 11.34
CA TYR A 249 -9.23 11.94 11.29
C TYR A 249 -8.61 12.11 9.91
N PHE A 250 -8.87 11.22 8.95
CA PHE A 250 -8.17 11.19 7.66
C PHE A 250 -9.03 11.63 6.46
N ARG A 251 -10.18 12.27 6.72
CA ARG A 251 -11.15 12.69 5.69
C ARG A 251 -10.53 13.51 4.55
N TYR A 252 -9.59 14.40 4.84
CA TYR A 252 -8.93 15.25 3.83
C TYR A 252 -7.68 14.62 3.22
N LEU A 253 -7.22 13.46 3.72
CA LEU A 253 -6.05 12.78 3.19
C LEU A 253 -6.25 12.42 1.71
N ARG A 254 -7.43 11.99 1.33
CA ARG A 254 -7.81 11.70 -0.06
C ARG A 254 -7.58 12.88 -1.00
N ILE A 255 -7.91 14.10 -0.56
CA ILE A 255 -7.68 15.32 -1.35
C ILE A 255 -6.20 15.59 -1.49
N GLY A 256 -5.43 15.42 -0.40
CA GLY A 256 -3.98 15.55 -0.43
C GLY A 256 -3.32 14.53 -1.37
N LEU A 257 -3.76 13.28 -1.34
CA LEU A 257 -3.28 12.23 -2.24
C LEU A 257 -3.60 12.53 -3.71
N ALA A 258 -4.82 12.98 -4.00
CA ALA A 258 -5.20 13.40 -5.35
C ALA A 258 -4.30 14.55 -5.85
N ALA A 259 -4.02 15.55 -5.00
CA ALA A 259 -3.10 16.64 -5.34
C ALA A 259 -1.67 16.14 -5.59
N VAL A 260 -1.18 15.17 -4.79
CA VAL A 260 0.12 14.52 -5.01
C VAL A 260 0.16 13.79 -6.35
N LEU A 261 -0.86 13.00 -6.70
CA LEU A 261 -0.94 12.29 -7.97
C LEU A 261 -0.97 13.26 -9.17
N ILE A 262 -1.75 14.36 -9.07
CA ILE A 262 -1.80 15.40 -10.10
C ILE A 262 -0.43 16.06 -10.25
N PHE A 263 0.25 16.39 -9.15
CA PHE A 263 1.58 17.00 -9.20
C PHE A 263 2.62 16.06 -9.83
N ILE A 264 2.69 14.81 -9.38
CA ILE A 264 3.65 13.82 -9.91
C ILE A 264 3.34 13.51 -11.36
N GLY A 265 2.07 13.32 -11.71
CA GLY A 265 1.64 13.07 -13.07
C GLY A 265 1.97 14.23 -14.00
N GLY A 266 1.72 15.47 -13.56
CA GLY A 266 2.10 16.69 -14.28
C GLY A 266 3.60 16.80 -14.49
N LYS A 267 4.39 16.53 -13.43
CA LYS A 267 5.86 16.47 -13.53
C LYS A 267 6.32 15.44 -14.56
N MET A 268 5.78 14.22 -14.53
CA MET A 268 6.13 13.16 -15.48
C MET A 268 5.76 13.51 -16.91
N ALA A 269 4.57 14.06 -17.10
CA ALA A 269 4.12 14.50 -18.44
C ALA A 269 4.99 15.64 -19.00
N ALA A 270 5.48 16.53 -18.12
CA ALA A 270 6.34 17.65 -18.48
C ALA A 270 7.84 17.31 -18.55
N ASP A 271 8.28 16.12 -18.14
CA ASP A 271 9.69 15.70 -18.07
C ASP A 271 10.49 15.97 -19.37
N PRO A 272 9.90 15.85 -20.60
CA PRO A 272 10.61 16.17 -21.83
C PRO A 272 10.97 17.67 -21.98
N TRP A 273 10.27 18.57 -21.28
CA TRP A 273 10.42 20.03 -21.42
C TRP A 273 10.92 20.71 -20.15
N ALA A 274 10.66 20.14 -18.96
CA ALA A 274 10.97 20.77 -17.68
C ALA A 274 11.39 19.73 -16.64
N HIS A 275 12.64 19.86 -16.16
CA HIS A 275 13.14 19.00 -15.09
C HIS A 275 12.95 19.66 -13.72
N ILE A 276 12.07 19.10 -12.88
CA ILE A 276 11.88 19.54 -11.50
C ILE A 276 12.81 18.73 -10.60
N ALA A 277 13.68 19.43 -9.84
CA ALA A 277 14.61 18.81 -8.91
C ALA A 277 13.87 17.94 -7.86
N ILE A 278 14.52 16.85 -7.44
CA ILE A 278 13.94 15.90 -6.47
C ILE A 278 13.64 16.55 -5.12
N THR A 279 14.50 17.47 -4.66
CA THR A 279 14.31 18.26 -3.44
C THR A 279 13.01 19.06 -3.45
N ILE A 280 12.72 19.71 -4.58
CA ILE A 280 11.47 20.47 -4.77
C ILE A 280 10.28 19.50 -4.76
N SER A 281 10.41 18.37 -5.46
CA SER A 281 9.36 17.35 -5.51
C SER A 281 9.04 16.80 -4.12
N LEU A 282 10.05 16.47 -3.31
CA LEU A 282 9.86 16.02 -1.93
C LEU A 282 9.20 17.10 -1.06
N GLY A 283 9.64 18.35 -1.19
CA GLY A 283 9.05 19.48 -0.46
C GLY A 283 7.57 19.68 -0.79
N ILE A 284 7.19 19.61 -2.06
CA ILE A 284 5.79 19.73 -2.51
C ILE A 284 4.95 18.55 -2.00
N VAL A 285 5.43 17.32 -2.17
CA VAL A 285 4.72 16.11 -1.71
C VAL A 285 4.51 16.16 -0.19
N ALA A 286 5.58 16.42 0.57
CA ALA A 286 5.50 16.52 2.02
C ALA A 286 4.57 17.67 2.46
N GLY A 287 4.63 18.82 1.79
CA GLY A 287 3.76 19.98 2.06
C GLY A 287 2.29 19.68 1.81
N LEU A 288 1.95 19.06 0.68
CA LEU A 288 0.58 18.67 0.34
C LEU A 288 0.00 17.67 1.36
N LEU A 289 0.78 16.67 1.75
CA LEU A 289 0.36 15.69 2.74
C LEU A 289 0.22 16.29 4.13
N MET A 290 1.16 17.16 4.56
CA MET A 290 1.03 17.88 5.84
C MET A 290 -0.20 18.78 5.87
N LEU A 291 -0.47 19.54 4.81
CA LEU A 291 -1.66 20.38 4.71
C LEU A 291 -2.93 19.52 4.82
N ALA A 292 -2.99 18.40 4.10
CA ALA A 292 -4.14 17.49 4.16
C ALA A 292 -4.37 16.97 5.59
N LEU A 293 -3.31 16.59 6.31
CA LEU A 293 -3.39 16.15 7.70
C LEU A 293 -3.81 17.28 8.64
N LEU A 294 -3.25 18.48 8.48
CA LEU A 294 -3.59 19.64 9.30
C LEU A 294 -5.07 20.01 9.10
N PHE A 295 -5.56 20.10 7.87
CA PHE A 295 -6.99 20.36 7.59
C PHE A 295 -7.87 19.28 8.18
N SER A 296 -7.47 18.02 8.11
CA SER A 296 -8.20 16.89 8.69
C SER A 296 -8.35 17.03 10.21
N VAL A 297 -7.29 17.46 10.90
CA VAL A 297 -7.31 17.66 12.37
C VAL A 297 -8.05 18.93 12.77
N LEU A 298 -7.81 20.05 12.08
CA LEU A 298 -8.41 21.36 12.43
C LEU A 298 -9.91 21.42 12.21
N TRP A 299 -10.39 20.86 11.10
CA TRP A 299 -11.82 20.92 10.76
C TRP A 299 -12.69 20.11 11.73
N ARG A 300 -12.15 19.06 12.35
CA ARG A 300 -12.85 18.31 13.38
C ARG A 300 -13.17 19.15 14.63
N ARG A 301 -12.34 20.09 15.01
CA ARG A 301 -12.60 20.98 16.17
C ARG A 301 -13.86 21.81 15.96
N LYS A 302 -14.19 22.18 14.72
CA LYS A 302 -15.33 23.01 14.36
C LYS A 302 -16.66 22.25 14.26
N SER A 303 -16.64 20.93 14.13
CA SER A 303 -17.83 20.06 14.00
C SER A 303 -18.35 19.52 15.35
N ARG A 304 -17.60 19.75 16.45
CA ARG A 304 -17.96 19.32 17.81
C ARG A 304 -18.26 20.49 18.76
N GLY A 305 -18.21 21.73 18.32
CA GLY A 305 -18.69 22.91 19.01
C GLY A 305 -19.93 23.47 18.33
#